data_60b7fa2363ce1b2b441162636831047f
#
_entry.id   60b7fa2363ce1b2b441162636831047f
#
_cell.length_a   1.000
_cell.length_b   1.000
_cell.length_c   1.000
_cell.angle_alpha   90.00
_cell.angle_beta   90.00
_cell.angle_gamma   90.00
#
_symmetry.space_group_name_H-M   'P 1'
#
loop_
_entity.id
_entity.type
_entity.pdbx_description
1 polymer ?
#
loop_
_entity_poly.entity_id
_entity_poly.type
_entity_poly.pdbx_seq_one_letter_code
_entity_poly.pdbx_strand_id
1 'polypeptide(L)'
;VELFGAKELFTDALNRMGIAASLGEGELIGVNTGLKKVNEYTDGFQKQDLIYIGARPSMGKTTLALNFSESALFDQDLPVVIFSMESPKHQITQRLMASRANVSYQKIVRGKFENNEFNRVNLAMTEIKSRKLILCDRGGLSPSEMRTALKTVVREHGGVGFIMADYVQKMKLKGNHKLNRNDELSEISGDLKRIAMEFNCPFLCLSQLSKACESRPDKRPMMSDLRDCGSLEADADAVIMLYREERYYPLKVESKGIAELIFCKNRNGQVGTVFTRFDGATFRFSDIQHSDYDEE
;
A
#
# COMPACT_ATOMS: atom_id res chain seq x y z
N VAL A 1 -17.25 -26.17 -1.20
CA VAL A 1 -15.82 -26.44 -1.41
C VAL A 1 -15.64 -26.73 -2.89
N GLU A 2 -14.84 -25.92 -3.57
CA GLU A 2 -14.54 -26.09 -4.99
C GLU A 2 -13.28 -26.96 -5.12
N LEU A 3 -13.33 -27.98 -5.95
CA LEU A 3 -12.24 -28.92 -6.17
C LEU A 3 -11.89 -28.93 -7.65
N PHE A 4 -10.62 -28.78 -7.96
CA PHE A 4 -10.11 -28.69 -9.33
C PHE A 4 -9.35 -29.97 -9.70
N GLY A 5 -9.60 -30.49 -10.89
CA GLY A 5 -8.87 -31.65 -11.44
C GLY A 5 -7.52 -31.25 -12.04
N ALA A 6 -6.59 -32.19 -12.12
CA ALA A 6 -5.23 -31.96 -12.64
C ALA A 6 -5.25 -31.26 -14.03
N LYS A 7 -6.13 -31.71 -14.94
CA LYS A 7 -6.23 -31.12 -16.29
C LYS A 7 -6.52 -29.61 -16.24
N GLU A 8 -7.44 -29.19 -15.37
CA GLU A 8 -7.83 -27.78 -15.21
C GLU A 8 -6.69 -26.98 -14.59
N LEU A 9 -6.07 -27.48 -13.51
CA LEU A 9 -4.94 -26.85 -12.85
C LEU A 9 -3.76 -26.60 -13.79
N PHE A 10 -3.38 -27.59 -14.59
CA PHE A 10 -2.28 -27.45 -15.54
C PHE A 10 -2.63 -26.58 -16.75
N THR A 11 -3.91 -26.56 -17.19
CA THR A 11 -4.36 -25.63 -18.22
C THR A 11 -4.28 -24.18 -17.74
N ASP A 12 -4.70 -23.89 -16.48
CA ASP A 12 -4.55 -22.56 -15.88
C ASP A 12 -3.08 -22.15 -15.77
N ALA A 13 -2.23 -23.07 -15.30
CA ALA A 13 -0.79 -22.82 -15.21
C ALA A 13 -0.16 -22.47 -16.57
N LEU A 14 -0.49 -23.23 -17.63
CA LEU A 14 -0.01 -22.94 -18.98
C LEU A 14 -0.52 -21.59 -19.51
N ASN A 15 -1.77 -21.23 -19.23
CA ASN A 15 -2.32 -19.93 -19.61
C ASN A 15 -1.58 -18.78 -18.91
N ARG A 16 -1.28 -18.92 -17.61
CA ARG A 16 -0.49 -17.93 -16.86
C ARG A 16 0.94 -17.79 -17.40
N MET A 17 1.58 -18.92 -17.72
CA MET A 17 2.90 -18.91 -18.38
C MET A 17 2.85 -18.22 -19.74
N GLY A 18 1.80 -18.47 -20.53
CA GLY A 18 1.58 -17.81 -21.83
C GLY A 18 1.43 -16.30 -21.68
N ILE A 19 0.65 -15.84 -20.71
CA ILE A 19 0.51 -14.41 -20.40
C ILE A 19 1.89 -13.82 -20.00
N ALA A 20 2.59 -14.44 -19.07
CA ALA A 20 3.91 -13.98 -18.63
C ALA A 20 4.91 -13.91 -19.80
N ALA A 21 4.91 -14.90 -20.67
CA ALA A 21 5.79 -14.95 -21.85
C ALA A 21 5.44 -13.87 -22.91
N SER A 22 4.20 -13.38 -22.92
CA SER A 22 3.75 -12.32 -23.85
C SER A 22 4.02 -10.91 -23.36
N LEU A 23 4.44 -10.74 -22.10
CA LEU A 23 4.79 -9.45 -21.53
C LEU A 23 6.02 -8.88 -22.22
N GLY A 24 5.99 -7.60 -22.54
CA GLY A 24 7.12 -6.84 -23.07
C GLY A 24 8.13 -6.49 -21.96
N GLU A 25 9.27 -5.97 -22.38
CA GLU A 25 10.30 -5.50 -21.43
C GLU A 25 9.72 -4.38 -20.54
N GLY A 26 9.76 -4.58 -19.22
CA GLY A 26 9.25 -3.64 -18.23
C GLY A 26 7.75 -3.78 -17.90
N GLU A 27 7.01 -4.67 -18.56
CA GLU A 27 5.65 -5.04 -18.16
C GLU A 27 5.67 -5.98 -16.95
N LEU A 28 4.65 -5.90 -16.11
CA LEU A 28 4.56 -6.63 -14.83
C LEU A 28 3.41 -7.62 -14.84
N ILE A 29 3.58 -8.77 -14.16
CA ILE A 29 2.49 -9.72 -13.92
C ILE A 29 1.47 -9.14 -12.93
N GLY A 30 1.97 -8.51 -11.87
CA GLY A 30 1.17 -7.89 -10.82
C GLY A 30 0.82 -6.43 -11.10
N VAL A 31 0.15 -5.81 -10.15
CA VAL A 31 -0.24 -4.38 -10.19
C VAL A 31 1.00 -3.51 -9.94
N ASN A 32 1.23 -2.55 -10.81
CA ASN A 32 2.37 -1.65 -10.76
C ASN A 32 2.37 -0.81 -9.47
N THR A 33 3.48 -0.82 -8.75
CA THR A 33 3.64 -0.08 -7.49
C THR A 33 4.01 1.39 -7.71
N GLY A 34 4.47 1.76 -8.91
CA GLY A 34 5.00 3.10 -9.23
C GLY A 34 6.44 3.33 -8.78
N LEU A 35 7.07 2.35 -8.13
CA LEU A 35 8.48 2.36 -7.75
C LEU A 35 9.19 1.19 -8.44
N LYS A 36 10.12 1.51 -9.35
CA LYS A 36 10.82 0.53 -10.18
C LYS A 36 11.49 -0.56 -9.34
N LYS A 37 12.23 -0.15 -8.28
CA LYS A 37 12.92 -1.08 -7.40
C LYS A 37 11.97 -1.97 -6.59
N VAL A 38 10.79 -1.49 -6.22
CA VAL A 38 9.77 -2.31 -5.58
C VAL A 38 9.20 -3.32 -6.57
N ASN A 39 8.97 -2.92 -7.81
CA ASN A 39 8.52 -3.81 -8.89
C ASN A 39 9.56 -4.91 -9.19
N GLU A 40 10.86 -4.60 -9.17
CA GLU A 40 11.94 -5.60 -9.31
C GLU A 40 11.91 -6.68 -8.20
N TYR A 41 11.46 -6.31 -6.98
CA TYR A 41 11.34 -7.22 -5.84
C TYR A 41 10.05 -8.06 -5.86
N THR A 42 8.98 -7.57 -6.49
CA THR A 42 7.63 -8.14 -6.37
C THR A 42 7.02 -8.57 -7.70
N ASP A 43 7.60 -8.16 -8.83
CA ASP A 43 6.96 -8.21 -10.16
C ASP A 43 5.57 -7.56 -10.18
N GLY A 44 5.45 -6.42 -9.46
CA GLY A 44 4.19 -5.79 -9.09
C GLY A 44 3.48 -6.51 -7.93
N PHE A 45 2.46 -5.89 -7.34
CA PHE A 45 1.68 -6.54 -6.30
C PHE A 45 0.76 -7.61 -6.90
N GLN A 46 0.95 -8.86 -6.45
CA GLN A 46 0.28 -10.00 -7.03
C GLN A 46 -1.20 -10.07 -6.60
N LYS A 47 -2.05 -10.58 -7.48
CA LYS A 47 -3.45 -10.88 -7.15
C LYS A 47 -3.51 -11.85 -5.99
N GLN A 48 -4.52 -11.68 -5.13
CA GLN A 48 -4.77 -12.50 -3.94
C GLN A 48 -3.74 -12.33 -2.82
N ASP A 49 -2.71 -11.50 -2.98
CA ASP A 49 -1.74 -11.24 -1.92
C ASP A 49 -2.29 -10.27 -0.87
N LEU A 50 -2.01 -10.60 0.39
CA LEU A 50 -2.14 -9.70 1.52
C LEU A 50 -0.77 -9.10 1.84
N ILE A 51 -0.64 -7.80 1.68
CA ILE A 51 0.61 -7.05 1.88
C ILE A 51 0.46 -6.14 3.10
N TYR A 52 1.35 -6.25 4.07
CA TYR A 52 1.41 -5.31 5.18
C TYR A 52 2.52 -4.28 4.99
N ILE A 53 2.19 -3.01 5.23
CA ILE A 53 3.20 -1.96 5.43
C ILE A 53 3.21 -1.58 6.91
N GLY A 54 4.31 -1.88 7.58
CA GLY A 54 4.55 -1.53 8.96
C GLY A 54 5.40 -0.27 9.09
N ALA A 55 4.99 0.66 9.96
CA ALA A 55 5.81 1.83 10.28
C ALA A 55 5.49 2.42 11.65
N ARG A 56 6.46 3.13 12.21
CA ARG A 56 6.22 4.05 13.32
C ARG A 56 5.44 5.29 12.85
N PRO A 57 4.73 5.99 13.73
CA PRO A 57 4.05 7.24 13.38
C PRO A 57 4.98 8.25 12.69
N SER A 58 4.43 9.01 11.76
CA SER A 58 5.14 10.08 11.02
C SER A 58 6.25 9.63 10.07
N MET A 59 6.40 8.33 9.81
CA MET A 59 7.33 7.80 8.80
C MET A 59 6.85 7.99 7.36
N GLY A 60 5.57 8.27 7.13
CA GLY A 60 4.99 8.40 5.80
C GLY A 60 4.23 7.17 5.32
N LYS A 61 3.83 6.26 6.23
CA LYS A 61 3.13 5.01 5.93
C LYS A 61 1.90 5.20 5.01
N THR A 62 0.98 6.07 5.41
CA THR A 62 -0.22 6.41 4.62
C THR A 62 0.14 7.02 3.26
N THR A 63 1.18 7.85 3.22
CA THR A 63 1.68 8.45 1.97
C THR A 63 2.17 7.38 1.00
N LEU A 64 3.01 6.44 1.47
CA LEU A 64 3.50 5.35 0.64
C LEU A 64 2.35 4.50 0.06
N ALA A 65 1.39 4.14 0.91
CA ALA A 65 0.22 3.37 0.49
C ALA A 65 -0.66 4.13 -0.51
N LEU A 66 -0.80 5.45 -0.35
CA LEU A 66 -1.52 6.28 -1.33
C LEU A 66 -0.77 6.38 -2.66
N ASN A 67 0.57 6.44 -2.65
CA ASN A 67 1.37 6.42 -3.89
C ASN A 67 1.22 5.07 -4.62
N PHE A 68 1.22 3.94 -3.91
CA PHE A 68 0.92 2.64 -4.49
C PHE A 68 -0.52 2.56 -5.03
N SER A 69 -1.48 3.11 -4.29
CA SER A 69 -2.88 3.18 -4.74
C SER A 69 -3.05 4.08 -5.96
N GLU A 70 -2.32 5.20 -6.03
CA GLU A 70 -2.29 6.09 -7.20
C GLU A 70 -1.70 5.35 -8.41
N SER A 71 -0.57 4.66 -8.26
CA SER A 71 -0.01 3.86 -9.34
C SER A 71 -1.00 2.81 -9.84
N ALA A 72 -1.58 2.02 -8.93
CA ALA A 72 -2.60 1.03 -9.27
C ALA A 72 -3.82 1.63 -10.00
N LEU A 73 -4.23 2.85 -9.62
CA LEU A 73 -5.36 3.57 -10.23
C LEU A 73 -5.11 3.91 -11.71
N PHE A 74 -3.86 4.17 -12.08
CA PHE A 74 -3.49 4.51 -13.46
C PHE A 74 -2.98 3.32 -14.29
N ASP A 75 -2.63 2.21 -13.63
CA ASP A 75 -2.11 1.00 -14.25
C ASP A 75 -3.23 0.10 -14.84
N GLN A 76 -4.46 0.21 -14.34
CA GLN A 76 -5.55 -0.71 -14.67
C GLN A 76 -6.92 -0.02 -14.72
N ASP A 77 -7.89 -0.67 -15.35
CA ASP A 77 -9.26 -0.14 -15.48
C ASP A 77 -10.21 -0.54 -14.37
N LEU A 78 -9.80 -1.48 -13.49
CA LEU A 78 -10.60 -1.90 -12.34
C LEU A 78 -10.51 -0.88 -11.20
N PRO A 79 -11.54 -0.77 -10.36
CA PRO A 79 -11.56 0.14 -9.23
C PRO A 79 -10.41 -0.07 -8.24
N VAL A 80 -9.86 1.03 -7.75
CA VAL A 80 -9.04 1.09 -6.54
C VAL A 80 -9.91 1.51 -5.36
N VAL A 81 -9.98 0.67 -4.33
CA VAL A 81 -10.83 0.89 -3.15
C VAL A 81 -9.97 1.21 -1.94
N ILE A 82 -10.18 2.36 -1.32
CA ILE A 82 -9.46 2.82 -0.14
C ILE A 82 -10.39 2.85 1.07
N PHE A 83 -10.07 2.08 2.11
CA PHE A 83 -10.70 2.14 3.43
C PHE A 83 -9.79 2.91 4.38
N SER A 84 -10.12 4.19 4.62
CA SER A 84 -9.38 5.06 5.53
C SER A 84 -10.12 5.19 6.85
N MET A 85 -9.61 4.56 7.89
CA MET A 85 -10.20 4.61 9.24
C MET A 85 -9.54 5.66 10.15
N GLU A 86 -8.47 6.30 9.68
CA GLU A 86 -7.74 7.31 10.43
C GLU A 86 -7.91 8.71 9.83
N SER A 87 -7.79 8.83 8.51
CA SER A 87 -7.81 10.11 7.82
C SER A 87 -9.15 10.32 7.10
N PRO A 88 -9.79 11.50 7.23
CA PRO A 88 -11.02 11.79 6.51
C PRO A 88 -10.78 11.94 5.00
N LYS A 89 -11.83 11.71 4.21
CA LYS A 89 -11.76 11.68 2.73
C LYS A 89 -11.11 12.93 2.13
N HIS A 90 -11.38 14.12 2.66
CA HIS A 90 -10.80 15.35 2.12
C HIS A 90 -9.28 15.41 2.26
N GLN A 91 -8.70 14.87 3.35
CA GLN A 91 -7.24 14.81 3.50
C GLN A 91 -6.61 13.79 2.53
N ILE A 92 -7.26 12.65 2.31
CA ILE A 92 -6.80 11.65 1.34
C ILE A 92 -6.78 12.25 -0.07
N THR A 93 -7.88 12.89 -0.48
CA THR A 93 -7.96 13.51 -1.81
C THR A 93 -6.96 14.65 -2.00
N GLN A 94 -6.74 15.48 -0.98
CA GLN A 94 -5.73 16.54 -1.02
C GLN A 94 -4.29 15.99 -1.14
N ARG A 95 -3.98 14.87 -0.46
CA ARG A 95 -2.67 14.20 -0.57
C ARG A 95 -2.47 13.60 -1.96
N LEU A 96 -3.49 12.96 -2.53
CA LEU A 96 -3.43 12.44 -3.91
C LEU A 96 -3.22 13.58 -4.93
N MET A 97 -3.92 14.70 -4.76
CA MET A 97 -3.70 15.89 -5.60
C MET A 97 -2.28 16.46 -5.44
N ALA A 98 -1.75 16.53 -4.22
CA ALA A 98 -0.40 17.02 -3.95
C ALA A 98 0.65 16.15 -4.65
N SER A 99 0.54 14.83 -4.49
CA SER A 99 1.39 13.85 -5.14
C SER A 99 1.31 13.95 -6.66
N ARG A 100 0.12 13.88 -7.22
CA ARG A 100 -0.10 13.84 -8.68
C ARG A 100 0.30 15.13 -9.37
N ALA A 101 -0.06 16.27 -8.79
CA ALA A 101 0.28 17.59 -9.34
C ALA A 101 1.73 18.00 -9.10
N ASN A 102 2.45 17.29 -8.23
CA ASN A 102 3.75 17.70 -7.70
C ASN A 102 3.71 19.16 -7.17
N VAL A 103 2.73 19.44 -6.30
CA VAL A 103 2.50 20.72 -5.66
C VAL A 103 2.44 20.53 -4.16
N SER A 104 3.02 21.46 -3.40
CA SER A 104 3.02 21.38 -1.94
C SER A 104 1.61 21.19 -1.37
N TYR A 105 1.46 20.21 -0.50
CA TYR A 105 0.21 19.91 0.21
C TYR A 105 -0.35 21.14 0.95
N GLN A 106 0.54 21.94 1.56
CA GLN A 106 0.11 23.15 2.26
C GLN A 106 -0.51 24.20 1.32
N LYS A 107 0.01 24.31 0.08
CA LYS A 107 -0.56 25.19 -0.94
C LYS A 107 -1.94 24.70 -1.36
N ILE A 108 -2.13 23.40 -1.51
CA ILE A 108 -3.43 22.79 -1.83
C ILE A 108 -4.44 23.05 -0.72
N VAL A 109 -4.08 22.77 0.54
CA VAL A 109 -4.96 23.00 1.70
C VAL A 109 -5.37 24.46 1.84
N ARG A 110 -4.46 25.39 1.57
CA ARG A 110 -4.70 26.85 1.67
C ARG A 110 -5.34 27.45 0.43
N GLY A 111 -5.38 26.71 -0.69
CA GLY A 111 -5.84 27.23 -1.99
C GLY A 111 -4.95 28.35 -2.54
N LYS A 112 -3.66 28.38 -2.15
CA LYS A 112 -2.71 29.43 -2.55
C LYS A 112 -1.68 28.84 -3.51
N PHE A 113 -1.85 29.14 -4.79
CA PHE A 113 -1.00 28.64 -5.86
C PHE A 113 -0.17 29.76 -6.47
N GLU A 114 1.01 29.42 -6.94
CA GLU A 114 1.93 30.29 -7.66
C GLU A 114 2.13 29.79 -9.09
N ASN A 115 2.38 30.70 -10.01
CA ASN A 115 2.67 30.37 -11.41
C ASN A 115 1.65 29.36 -12.00
N ASN A 116 2.16 28.26 -12.56
CA ASN A 116 1.36 27.23 -13.23
C ASN A 116 0.84 26.14 -12.29
N GLU A 117 0.98 26.29 -10.97
CA GLU A 117 0.60 25.24 -10.01
C GLU A 117 -0.90 24.93 -10.03
N PHE A 118 -1.74 25.96 -10.17
CA PHE A 118 -3.19 25.79 -10.28
C PHE A 118 -3.58 24.93 -11.48
N ASN A 119 -2.93 25.15 -12.63
CA ASN A 119 -3.17 24.34 -13.83
C ASN A 119 -2.75 22.89 -13.62
N ARG A 120 -1.61 22.63 -12.96
CA ARG A 120 -1.16 21.27 -12.62
C ARG A 120 -2.13 20.58 -11.68
N VAL A 121 -2.67 21.27 -10.68
CA VAL A 121 -3.67 20.72 -9.76
C VAL A 121 -4.97 20.40 -10.50
N ASN A 122 -5.43 21.28 -11.40
CA ASN A 122 -6.63 21.01 -12.21
C ASN A 122 -6.44 19.82 -13.14
N LEU A 123 -5.27 19.69 -13.76
CA LEU A 123 -4.95 18.54 -14.60
C LEU A 123 -4.98 17.24 -13.78
N ALA A 124 -4.25 17.21 -12.64
CA ALA A 124 -4.22 16.06 -11.75
C ALA A 124 -5.62 15.66 -11.27
N MET A 125 -6.45 16.63 -10.92
CA MET A 125 -7.83 16.40 -10.52
C MET A 125 -8.67 15.80 -11.66
N THR A 126 -8.51 16.29 -12.89
CA THR A 126 -9.20 15.78 -14.06
C THR A 126 -8.79 14.33 -14.36
N GLU A 127 -7.49 14.04 -14.30
CA GLU A 127 -6.94 12.69 -14.48
C GLU A 127 -7.50 11.72 -13.42
N ILE A 128 -7.47 12.08 -12.13
CA ILE A 128 -7.99 11.23 -11.06
C ILE A 128 -9.50 11.00 -11.22
N LYS A 129 -10.27 12.03 -11.57
CA LYS A 129 -11.72 11.92 -11.80
C LYS A 129 -12.08 10.99 -12.96
N SER A 130 -11.21 10.84 -13.95
CA SER A 130 -11.43 9.91 -15.07
C SER A 130 -11.22 8.44 -14.68
N ARG A 131 -10.72 8.18 -13.47
CA ARG A 131 -10.41 6.84 -12.96
C ARG A 131 -11.41 6.38 -11.90
N LYS A 132 -11.45 5.09 -11.65
CA LYS A 132 -12.38 4.45 -10.70
C LYS A 132 -11.79 4.41 -9.29
N LEU A 133 -11.67 5.55 -8.64
CA LEU A 133 -11.27 5.67 -7.24
C LEU A 133 -12.50 5.65 -6.33
N ILE A 134 -12.54 4.71 -5.40
CA ILE A 134 -13.63 4.56 -4.41
C ILE A 134 -13.02 4.68 -3.02
N LEU A 135 -13.60 5.51 -2.16
CA LEU A 135 -13.07 5.78 -0.83
C LEU A 135 -14.18 5.67 0.22
N CYS A 136 -13.87 4.97 1.32
CA CYS A 136 -14.66 4.93 2.54
C CYS A 136 -13.81 5.43 3.70
N ASP A 137 -14.24 6.52 4.38
CA ASP A 137 -13.54 7.13 5.52
C ASP A 137 -14.24 6.87 6.86
N ARG A 138 -14.96 5.75 6.95
CA ARG A 138 -15.63 5.35 8.18
C ARG A 138 -14.67 4.60 9.12
N GLY A 139 -14.55 5.07 10.37
CA GLY A 139 -13.76 4.40 11.39
C GLY A 139 -14.39 3.10 11.91
N GLY A 140 -13.55 2.19 12.39
CA GLY A 140 -13.96 0.96 13.06
C GLY A 140 -14.66 -0.07 12.17
N LEU A 141 -14.34 -0.08 10.88
CA LEU A 141 -14.85 -1.08 9.94
C LEU A 141 -14.44 -2.49 10.32
N SER A 142 -15.36 -3.43 10.17
CA SER A 142 -15.07 -4.86 10.22
C SER A 142 -14.76 -5.42 8.84
N PRO A 143 -14.01 -6.54 8.73
CA PRO A 143 -13.80 -7.21 7.45
C PRO A 143 -15.11 -7.60 6.74
N SER A 144 -16.15 -7.96 7.50
CA SER A 144 -17.46 -8.28 6.93
C SER A 144 -18.17 -7.08 6.28
N GLU A 145 -17.98 -5.87 6.84
CA GLU A 145 -18.51 -4.62 6.23
C GLU A 145 -17.70 -4.25 4.99
N MET A 146 -16.36 -4.41 5.03
CA MET A 146 -15.53 -4.22 3.85
C MET A 146 -15.94 -5.17 2.72
N ARG A 147 -16.13 -6.46 3.03
CA ARG A 147 -16.60 -7.46 2.05
C ARG A 147 -17.94 -7.06 1.43
N THR A 148 -18.88 -6.56 2.23
CA THR A 148 -20.19 -6.09 1.74
C THR A 148 -20.04 -4.89 0.80
N ALA A 149 -19.21 -3.91 1.14
CA ALA A 149 -18.91 -2.77 0.29
C ALA A 149 -18.25 -3.20 -1.03
N LEU A 150 -17.26 -4.10 -0.96
CA LEU A 150 -16.57 -4.62 -2.14
C LEU A 150 -17.51 -5.39 -3.08
N LYS A 151 -18.47 -6.16 -2.56
CA LYS A 151 -19.50 -6.81 -3.39
C LYS A 151 -20.35 -5.81 -4.17
N THR A 152 -20.64 -4.65 -3.57
CA THR A 152 -21.33 -3.56 -4.28
C THR A 152 -20.46 -3.01 -5.40
N VAL A 153 -19.17 -2.77 -5.14
CA VAL A 153 -18.21 -2.32 -6.16
C VAL A 153 -18.11 -3.31 -7.32
N VAL A 154 -18.01 -4.61 -7.03
CA VAL A 154 -17.96 -5.66 -8.05
C VAL A 154 -19.23 -5.64 -8.93
N ARG A 155 -20.40 -5.49 -8.31
CA ARG A 155 -21.68 -5.42 -9.04
C ARG A 155 -21.74 -4.22 -9.98
N GLU A 156 -21.18 -3.08 -9.58
CA GLU A 156 -21.23 -1.83 -10.33
C GLU A 156 -20.15 -1.72 -11.41
N HIS A 157 -18.99 -2.32 -11.17
CA HIS A 157 -17.79 -2.13 -11.99
C HIS A 157 -17.20 -3.42 -12.58
N GLY A 158 -17.75 -4.58 -12.25
CA GLY A 158 -17.29 -5.87 -12.77
C GLY A 158 -16.11 -6.51 -12.00
N GLY A 159 -15.50 -5.81 -11.06
CA GLY A 159 -14.38 -6.31 -10.27
C GLY A 159 -13.75 -5.26 -9.37
N VAL A 160 -12.66 -5.64 -8.69
CA VAL A 160 -11.81 -4.75 -7.89
C VAL A 160 -10.36 -5.01 -8.30
N GLY A 161 -9.59 -3.96 -8.55
CA GLY A 161 -8.21 -4.08 -8.98
C GLY A 161 -7.18 -3.97 -7.85
N PHE A 162 -7.49 -3.17 -6.83
CA PHE A 162 -6.60 -2.94 -5.70
C PHE A 162 -7.38 -2.51 -4.47
N ILE A 163 -7.01 -3.01 -3.29
CA ILE A 163 -7.63 -2.62 -2.01
C ILE A 163 -6.54 -2.07 -1.10
N MET A 164 -6.80 -0.93 -0.46
CA MET A 164 -5.96 -0.34 0.58
C MET A 164 -6.77 -0.13 1.85
N ALA A 165 -6.20 -0.47 3.02
CA ALA A 165 -6.82 -0.24 4.33
C ALA A 165 -5.84 0.43 5.31
N ASP A 166 -6.21 1.58 5.86
CA ASP A 166 -5.41 2.34 6.84
C ASP A 166 -6.20 2.48 8.16
N TYR A 167 -5.86 1.74 9.20
CA TYR A 167 -4.88 0.67 9.42
C TYR A 167 -5.51 -0.44 10.28
N VAL A 168 -4.92 -1.62 10.29
CA VAL A 168 -5.50 -2.85 10.86
C VAL A 168 -5.91 -2.69 12.34
N GLN A 169 -5.15 -1.97 13.16
CA GLN A 169 -5.46 -1.76 14.57
C GLN A 169 -6.68 -0.82 14.81
N LYS A 170 -7.25 -0.23 13.78
CA LYS A 170 -8.53 0.52 13.86
C LYS A 170 -9.74 -0.34 13.50
N MET A 171 -9.52 -1.52 12.94
CA MET A 171 -10.58 -2.46 12.62
C MET A 171 -11.16 -3.11 13.88
N LYS A 172 -12.40 -3.56 13.78
CA LYS A 172 -13.12 -4.26 14.85
C LYS A 172 -13.91 -5.43 14.26
N LEU A 173 -14.01 -6.52 15.01
CA LEU A 173 -14.97 -7.58 14.68
C LEU A 173 -16.40 -7.15 15.07
N LYS A 174 -17.39 -7.60 14.30
CA LYS A 174 -18.80 -7.45 14.66
C LYS A 174 -19.20 -8.57 15.62
N GLY A 175 -19.87 -8.19 16.71
CA GLY A 175 -20.42 -9.11 17.70
C GLY A 175 -19.81 -8.93 19.09
N ASN A 176 -20.38 -9.62 20.09
CA ASN A 176 -19.89 -9.61 21.49
C ASN A 176 -18.76 -10.64 21.64
N HIS A 177 -17.67 -10.46 20.91
CA HIS A 177 -16.50 -11.32 21.07
C HIS A 177 -15.75 -10.93 22.34
N LYS A 178 -15.63 -11.88 23.30
CA LYS A 178 -14.74 -11.75 24.49
C LYS A 178 -13.28 -12.09 24.13
N LEU A 179 -12.86 -11.77 22.89
CA LEU A 179 -11.50 -11.99 22.46
C LEU A 179 -10.58 -10.93 23.05
N ASN A 180 -9.38 -11.32 23.42
CA ASN A 180 -8.33 -10.33 23.66
C ASN A 180 -7.94 -9.65 22.32
N ARG A 181 -7.25 -8.51 22.39
CA ARG A 181 -6.95 -7.72 21.18
C ARG A 181 -6.10 -8.47 20.17
N ASN A 182 -5.20 -9.34 20.63
CA ASN A 182 -4.32 -10.11 19.75
C ASN A 182 -5.12 -11.16 18.97
N ASP A 183 -6.03 -11.88 19.62
CA ASP A 183 -6.89 -12.86 18.97
C ASP A 183 -7.83 -12.17 17.97
N GLU A 184 -8.38 -11.00 18.33
CA GLU A 184 -9.21 -10.20 17.43
C GLU A 184 -8.43 -9.78 16.17
N LEU A 185 -7.19 -9.30 16.32
CA LEU A 185 -6.34 -8.95 15.17
C LEU A 185 -5.97 -10.15 14.32
N SER A 186 -5.79 -11.32 14.94
CA SER A 186 -5.54 -12.58 14.24
C SER A 186 -6.72 -12.96 13.36
N GLU A 187 -7.94 -12.89 13.88
CA GLU A 187 -9.14 -13.19 13.12
C GLU A 187 -9.35 -12.16 11.98
N ILE A 188 -9.12 -10.87 12.27
CA ILE A 188 -9.16 -9.80 11.25
C ILE A 188 -8.17 -10.10 10.13
N SER A 189 -6.91 -10.44 10.44
CA SER A 189 -5.87 -10.72 9.45
C SER A 189 -6.25 -11.87 8.52
N GLY A 190 -6.72 -12.99 9.10
CA GLY A 190 -7.21 -14.11 8.30
C GLY A 190 -8.40 -13.74 7.40
N ASP A 191 -9.30 -12.86 7.88
CA ASP A 191 -10.41 -12.34 7.09
C ASP A 191 -9.92 -11.44 5.94
N LEU A 192 -8.92 -10.59 6.16
CA LEU A 192 -8.35 -9.75 5.11
C LEU A 192 -7.69 -10.61 4.00
N LYS A 193 -6.98 -11.68 4.39
CA LYS A 193 -6.45 -12.64 3.40
C LYS A 193 -7.56 -13.30 2.59
N ARG A 194 -8.65 -13.72 3.25
CA ARG A 194 -9.83 -14.26 2.55
C ARG A 194 -10.45 -13.26 1.58
N ILE A 195 -10.51 -11.98 1.95
CA ILE A 195 -11.00 -10.90 1.06
C ILE A 195 -10.08 -10.76 -0.16
N ALA A 196 -8.77 -10.72 0.01
CA ALA A 196 -7.83 -10.65 -1.11
C ALA A 196 -8.03 -11.81 -2.10
N MET A 197 -8.23 -13.02 -1.59
CA MET A 197 -8.52 -14.22 -2.41
C MET A 197 -9.89 -14.16 -3.09
N GLU A 198 -10.95 -13.78 -2.35
CA GLU A 198 -12.33 -13.70 -2.86
C GLU A 198 -12.47 -12.70 -4.00
N PHE A 199 -11.83 -11.54 -3.87
CA PHE A 199 -11.89 -10.47 -4.88
C PHE A 199 -10.78 -10.54 -5.93
N ASN A 200 -9.87 -11.52 -5.82
CA ASN A 200 -8.78 -11.78 -6.75
C ASN A 200 -7.93 -10.54 -7.06
N CYS A 201 -7.58 -9.78 -6.05
CA CYS A 201 -6.78 -8.56 -6.16
C CYS A 201 -5.80 -8.40 -4.98
N PRO A 202 -4.73 -7.60 -5.12
CA PRO A 202 -3.86 -7.29 -4.00
C PRO A 202 -4.61 -6.50 -2.92
N PHE A 203 -4.36 -6.86 -1.66
CA PHE A 203 -4.87 -6.16 -0.49
C PHE A 203 -3.69 -5.57 0.31
N LEU A 204 -3.53 -4.28 0.25
CA LEU A 204 -2.53 -3.53 1.01
C LEU A 204 -3.12 -3.07 2.34
N CYS A 205 -2.61 -3.57 3.45
CA CYS A 205 -3.04 -3.19 4.78
C CYS A 205 -1.92 -2.52 5.57
N LEU A 206 -2.22 -1.41 6.19
CA LEU A 206 -1.26 -0.69 7.01
C LEU A 206 -1.27 -1.20 8.45
N SER A 207 -0.11 -1.21 9.08
CA SER A 207 0.06 -1.59 10.48
C SER A 207 0.96 -0.61 11.22
N GLN A 208 0.57 -0.24 12.43
CA GLN A 208 1.40 0.57 13.30
C GLN A 208 2.33 -0.34 14.11
N LEU A 209 3.62 -0.03 14.10
CA LEU A 209 4.64 -0.82 14.79
C LEU A 209 4.74 -0.48 16.28
N SER A 210 5.25 -1.43 17.05
CA SER A 210 5.59 -1.28 18.47
C SER A 210 6.65 -0.19 18.67
N LYS A 211 6.64 0.45 19.86
CA LYS A 211 7.70 1.37 20.28
C LYS A 211 9.04 0.68 20.56
N ALA A 212 9.07 -0.65 20.68
CA ALA A 212 10.26 -1.40 21.00
C ALA A 212 11.43 -1.15 20.03
N CYS A 213 11.15 -0.88 18.74
CA CYS A 213 12.20 -0.54 17.78
C CYS A 213 12.96 0.75 18.13
N GLU A 214 12.32 1.71 18.81
CA GLU A 214 12.93 3.01 19.15
C GLU A 214 13.97 2.92 20.28
N SER A 215 13.90 1.86 21.10
CA SER A 215 14.84 1.61 22.21
C SER A 215 16.11 0.88 21.78
N ARG A 216 16.15 0.33 20.55
CA ARG A 216 17.33 -0.36 20.03
C ARG A 216 18.38 0.65 19.51
N PRO A 217 19.68 0.28 19.51
CA PRO A 217 20.73 1.08 18.86
C PRO A 217 20.42 1.28 17.35
N ASP A 218 20.13 0.20 16.63
CA ASP A 218 19.55 0.26 15.30
C ASP A 218 18.02 0.31 15.40
N LYS A 219 17.45 1.43 14.99
CA LYS A 219 16.02 1.70 15.05
C LYS A 219 15.25 1.20 13.82
N ARG A 220 15.93 0.51 12.91
CA ARG A 220 15.25 -0.14 11.78
C ARG A 220 14.27 -1.18 12.30
N PRO A 221 13.02 -1.13 11.84
CA PRO A 221 12.01 -2.08 12.27
C PRO A 221 12.30 -3.50 11.74
N MET A 222 11.91 -4.49 12.53
CA MET A 222 12.01 -5.91 12.24
C MET A 222 10.62 -6.55 12.28
N MET A 223 10.50 -7.79 11.79
CA MET A 223 9.24 -8.54 11.79
C MET A 223 8.58 -8.61 13.18
N SER A 224 9.36 -8.79 14.24
CA SER A 224 8.87 -8.81 15.63
C SER A 224 8.27 -7.49 16.13
N ASP A 225 8.45 -6.39 15.39
CA ASP A 225 7.84 -5.09 15.71
C ASP A 225 6.41 -4.95 15.18
N LEU A 226 5.96 -5.86 14.32
CA LEU A 226 4.55 -6.05 14.02
C LEU A 226 3.87 -6.51 15.31
N ARG A 227 3.39 -5.53 16.07
CA ARG A 227 2.89 -5.71 17.42
C ARG A 227 1.71 -6.66 17.48
N ASP A 228 1.74 -7.52 18.51
CA ASP A 228 0.63 -8.26 19.08
C ASP A 228 0.05 -9.41 18.22
N CYS A 229 0.68 -9.75 17.07
CA CYS A 229 0.17 -10.84 16.24
C CYS A 229 1.25 -11.52 15.40
N GLY A 230 1.77 -12.63 15.86
CA GLY A 230 2.44 -13.61 14.98
C GLY A 230 1.57 -14.03 13.78
N SER A 231 0.26 -13.81 13.88
CA SER A 231 -0.72 -14.08 12.81
C SER A 231 -0.66 -13.09 11.65
N LEU A 232 -0.37 -11.78 11.88
CA LEU A 232 -0.17 -10.84 10.76
C LEU A 232 0.97 -11.30 9.87
N GLU A 233 2.06 -11.79 10.50
CA GLU A 233 3.18 -12.39 9.78
C GLU A 233 2.78 -13.67 9.05
N ALA A 234 2.00 -14.55 9.68
CA ALA A 234 1.60 -15.82 9.10
C ALA A 234 0.71 -15.64 7.87
N ASP A 235 -0.28 -14.77 7.94
CA ASP A 235 -1.26 -14.52 6.88
C ASP A 235 -0.73 -13.70 5.71
N ALA A 236 0.26 -12.81 5.99
CA ALA A 236 0.85 -11.96 4.96
C ALA A 236 1.62 -12.74 3.90
N ASP A 237 1.49 -12.34 2.65
CA ASP A 237 2.34 -12.79 1.55
C ASP A 237 3.59 -11.91 1.44
N ALA A 238 3.46 -10.61 1.72
CA ALA A 238 4.58 -9.69 1.84
C ALA A 238 4.45 -8.78 3.06
N VAL A 239 5.59 -8.44 3.68
CA VAL A 239 5.69 -7.48 4.78
C VAL A 239 6.81 -6.51 4.48
N ILE A 240 6.46 -5.23 4.37
CA ILE A 240 7.35 -4.12 4.07
C ILE A 240 7.40 -3.21 5.29
N MET A 241 8.58 -2.98 5.85
CA MET A 241 8.78 -2.02 6.91
C MET A 241 9.28 -0.71 6.33
N LEU A 242 8.62 0.40 6.67
CA LEU A 242 9.06 1.73 6.26
C LEU A 242 9.89 2.37 7.37
N TYR A 243 11.10 2.79 7.01
CA TYR A 243 12.02 3.47 7.91
C TYR A 243 12.58 4.73 7.25
N ARG A 244 12.75 5.79 8.04
CA ARG A 244 13.40 7.03 7.63
C ARG A 244 14.33 7.49 8.72
N GLU A 245 15.63 7.39 8.46
CA GLU A 245 16.69 7.70 9.44
C GLU A 245 16.63 9.18 9.88
N GLU A 246 16.33 10.09 8.97
CA GLU A 246 16.21 11.52 9.24
C GLU A 246 15.22 11.87 10.37
N ARG A 247 14.25 10.99 10.65
CA ARG A 247 13.26 11.17 11.73
C ARG A 247 13.87 10.98 13.10
N TYR A 248 14.93 10.19 13.20
CA TYR A 248 15.67 9.95 14.44
C TYR A 248 16.95 10.77 14.53
N TYR A 249 17.56 11.04 13.39
CA TYR A 249 18.85 11.73 13.28
C TYR A 249 18.75 12.91 12.27
N PRO A 250 17.99 14.00 12.63
CA PRO A 250 17.68 15.08 11.69
C PRO A 250 18.89 15.91 11.24
N LEU A 251 20.01 15.79 11.96
CA LEU A 251 21.26 16.48 11.63
C LEU A 251 22.14 15.69 10.65
N LYS A 252 21.81 14.43 10.37
CA LYS A 252 22.52 13.58 9.42
C LYS A 252 22.06 13.93 8.00
N VAL A 253 22.87 14.71 7.30
CA VAL A 253 22.52 15.27 5.96
C VAL A 253 22.34 14.17 4.93
N GLU A 254 23.17 13.12 4.95
CA GLU A 254 23.16 12.00 3.99
C GLU A 254 21.83 11.22 4.00
N SER A 255 21.11 11.20 5.12
CA SER A 255 19.83 10.49 5.24
C SER A 255 18.62 11.35 4.91
N LYS A 256 18.83 12.63 4.55
CA LYS A 256 17.73 13.57 4.31
C LYS A 256 16.95 13.21 3.05
N GLY A 257 15.65 13.04 3.22
CA GLY A 257 14.74 12.65 2.13
C GLY A 257 14.90 11.21 1.67
N ILE A 258 15.70 10.39 2.37
CA ILE A 258 15.85 8.95 2.06
C ILE A 258 14.89 8.14 2.92
N ALA A 259 14.21 7.20 2.29
CA ALA A 259 13.38 6.22 2.96
C ALA A 259 13.81 4.81 2.57
N GLU A 260 13.76 3.91 3.55
CA GLU A 260 14.08 2.50 3.40
C GLU A 260 12.78 1.70 3.43
N LEU A 261 12.54 0.92 2.39
CA LEU A 261 11.48 -0.08 2.31
C LEU A 261 12.12 -1.44 2.56
N ILE A 262 12.00 -1.94 3.79
CA ILE A 262 12.65 -3.17 4.23
C ILE A 262 11.66 -4.32 4.04
N PHE A 263 11.91 -5.17 3.05
CA PHE A 263 11.14 -6.38 2.78
C PHE A 263 11.53 -7.47 3.77
N CYS A 264 10.80 -7.58 4.87
CA CYS A 264 11.01 -8.61 5.88
C CYS A 264 10.44 -9.96 5.47
N LYS A 265 9.40 -9.96 4.64
CA LYS A 265 8.78 -11.15 4.04
C LYS A 265 8.34 -10.84 2.63
N ASN A 266 8.57 -11.78 1.71
CA ASN A 266 8.06 -11.72 0.35
C ASN A 266 7.97 -13.16 -0.20
N ARG A 267 6.76 -13.72 -0.24
CA ARG A 267 6.56 -15.11 -0.67
C ARG A 267 6.88 -15.34 -2.14
N ASN A 268 6.64 -14.32 -2.96
CA ASN A 268 6.76 -14.41 -4.41
C ASN A 268 7.99 -13.69 -4.96
N GLY A 269 8.91 -13.22 -4.09
CA GLY A 269 10.05 -12.43 -4.54
C GLY A 269 11.17 -12.35 -3.51
N GLN A 270 11.99 -11.31 -3.63
CA GLN A 270 13.18 -11.13 -2.82
C GLN A 270 12.87 -10.44 -1.49
N VAL A 271 13.68 -10.71 -0.48
CA VAL A 271 13.78 -9.94 0.77
C VAL A 271 15.00 -9.04 0.71
N GLY A 272 15.00 -7.95 1.45
CA GLY A 272 16.09 -6.97 1.46
C GLY A 272 15.56 -5.55 1.61
N THR A 273 16.39 -4.56 1.30
CA THR A 273 16.03 -3.15 1.47
C THR A 273 16.06 -2.42 0.13
N VAL A 274 14.97 -1.76 -0.17
CA VAL A 274 14.85 -0.83 -1.31
C VAL A 274 14.93 0.59 -0.77
N PHE A 275 15.87 1.38 -1.29
CA PHE A 275 15.98 2.79 -0.97
C PHE A 275 15.14 3.62 -1.94
N THR A 276 14.41 4.60 -1.39
CA THR A 276 13.56 5.52 -2.16
C THR A 276 13.76 6.94 -1.66
N ARG A 277 13.45 7.92 -2.50
CA ARG A 277 13.39 9.32 -2.09
C ARG A 277 11.98 9.64 -1.56
N PHE A 278 11.91 10.40 -0.49
CA PHE A 278 10.68 10.90 0.08
C PHE A 278 10.64 12.43 0.07
N ASP A 279 9.67 13.00 -0.61
CA ASP A 279 9.34 14.41 -0.54
C ASP A 279 8.11 14.63 0.36
N GLY A 280 8.35 15.18 1.54
CA GLY A 280 7.30 15.49 2.51
C GLY A 280 6.41 16.67 2.12
N ALA A 281 6.87 17.57 1.24
CA ALA A 281 6.07 18.71 0.80
C ALA A 281 4.95 18.29 -0.15
N THR A 282 5.24 17.38 -1.07
CA THR A 282 4.30 16.87 -2.08
C THR A 282 3.68 15.53 -1.71
N PHE A 283 4.05 14.93 -0.57
CA PHE A 283 3.61 13.60 -0.16
C PHE A 283 3.93 12.52 -1.20
N ARG A 284 5.18 12.52 -1.70
CA ARG A 284 5.59 11.60 -2.76
C ARG A 284 6.82 10.78 -2.40
N PHE A 285 6.74 9.48 -2.71
CA PHE A 285 7.89 8.59 -2.81
C PHE A 285 8.26 8.41 -4.28
N SER A 286 9.56 8.34 -4.58
CA SER A 286 10.08 8.13 -5.92
C SER A 286 11.35 7.28 -5.88
N ASP A 287 11.72 6.70 -7.02
CA ASP A 287 13.00 6.02 -7.14
C ASP A 287 14.16 7.01 -6.99
N ILE A 288 15.27 6.54 -6.42
CA ILE A 288 16.52 7.30 -6.35
C ILE A 288 17.15 7.26 -7.74
N GLN A 289 17.53 8.42 -8.28
CA GLN A 289 18.24 8.52 -9.53
C GLN A 289 19.76 8.34 -9.31
N HIS A 290 20.49 7.77 -10.28
CA HIS A 290 21.95 7.56 -10.19
C HIS A 290 22.74 8.85 -9.95
N SER A 291 22.23 10.01 -10.37
CA SER A 291 22.82 11.32 -10.09
C SER A 291 22.80 11.72 -8.60
N ASP A 292 22.07 11.02 -7.76
CA ASP A 292 21.97 11.32 -6.33
C ASP A 292 23.15 10.73 -5.51
N TYR A 293 24.04 9.95 -6.14
CA TYR A 293 25.24 9.35 -5.53
C TYR A 293 26.56 9.97 -6.00
N ASP A 294 26.55 10.88 -6.99
CA ASP A 294 27.77 11.43 -7.62
C ASP A 294 28.19 12.80 -7.02
N GLU A 295 27.65 13.21 -5.87
CA GLU A 295 28.17 14.36 -5.12
C GLU A 295 28.96 13.89 -3.88
N GLU A 296 30.14 13.29 -4.12
CA GLU A 296 31.27 13.23 -3.19
C GLU A 296 32.54 13.77 -3.84
#